data_d44d3cf634dfb751253ba3044e97e09d
#
_entry.id   d44d3cf634dfb751253ba3044e97e09d
#
_cell.length_a   1.000
_cell.length_b   1.000
_cell.length_c   1.000
_cell.angle_alpha   90.00
_cell.angle_beta   90.00
_cell.angle_gamma   90.00
#
_symmetry.space_group_name_H-M   'P 1'
#
loop_
_entity.id
_entity.type
_entity.pdbx_description
1 polymer ?
#
loop_
_entity_poly.entity_id
_entity_poly.type
_entity_poly.pdbx_seq_one_letter_code
_entity_poly.pdbx_strand_id
1 'polypeptide(L)'
;MKPLTAAQPSFKTKYYHKRIGHLLRLERGRPPGNREAPEVVVLDAEPGVTPSSKPPVRIFLGTETAQHRAERIFVWSILQVRDPARRYEIHLMKHLKGFDRSKWKTGFTAYRYAIPELAGSQGRAIYNDVDQIYLVDPAELFDMDMQGCGQLCITEKETAVMLLDCEKMAKIWHRADAERGERHKFFRHRVQAIEGMWGQLPGVWNSRDHEYEPGVSKLLHYTTLQTQPWQPFPKELRYKDNANGEIWFEMERAADAAGFTLFTEENPSRGYTKLLEMYRTMHEEGSPDVGRPPEKTFSGKSLTEHVDPIAELIRASGAKSLLDYGSGKAKLYSPHPGEAPDARFKSMAAWGETRVTCYDPGYEPFSGPIEPKYDGVICTDVLEHITEEDIPWVLDKLFAHATAFVYAVAACYPAKKFLPDGQNAHCTVQPPEWWREQLEGAARRNPGIKWQLCAQLKGKLGKSDRVFRG
;
A
#
# COMPACT_ATOMS: atom_id res chain seq x y z
N MET A 1 -2.82 6.13 -52.89
CA MET A 1 -2.44 5.92 -51.47
C MET A 1 -3.31 4.76 -50.95
N LYS A 2 -2.70 3.61 -50.61
CA LYS A 2 -3.42 2.49 -49.98
C LYS A 2 -3.53 2.75 -48.48
N PRO A 3 -4.67 2.48 -47.82
CA PRO A 3 -4.78 2.61 -46.38
C PRO A 3 -3.90 1.60 -45.68
N LEU A 4 -3.13 2.05 -44.69
CA LEU A 4 -2.35 1.21 -43.78
C LEU A 4 -3.32 0.30 -43.01
N THR A 5 -3.33 -0.98 -43.34
CA THR A 5 -4.03 -2.02 -42.56
C THR A 5 -3.36 -2.14 -41.21
N ALA A 6 -4.14 -2.00 -40.13
CA ALA A 6 -3.68 -2.20 -38.78
C ALA A 6 -2.99 -3.56 -38.66
N ALA A 7 -1.73 -3.54 -38.26
CA ALA A 7 -0.93 -4.74 -38.09
C ALA A 7 -1.59 -5.69 -37.08
N GLN A 8 -1.88 -6.93 -37.50
CA GLN A 8 -2.36 -7.95 -36.58
C GLN A 8 -1.35 -8.16 -35.44
N PRO A 9 -1.79 -8.33 -34.20
CA PRO A 9 -0.88 -8.53 -33.07
C PRO A 9 -0.02 -9.76 -33.30
N SER A 10 1.30 -9.61 -33.21
CA SER A 10 2.28 -10.65 -33.45
C SER A 10 2.08 -11.83 -32.48
N PHE A 11 2.54 -13.04 -32.89
CA PHE A 11 2.54 -14.25 -32.06
C PHE A 11 3.12 -14.02 -30.66
N LYS A 12 4.12 -13.13 -30.53
CA LYS A 12 4.70 -12.70 -29.24
C LYS A 12 3.68 -12.03 -28.33
N THR A 13 2.81 -11.15 -28.85
CA THR A 13 1.76 -10.48 -28.08
C THR A 13 0.75 -11.50 -27.49
N LYS A 14 0.36 -12.52 -28.27
CA LYS A 14 -0.50 -13.61 -27.78
C LYS A 14 0.16 -14.46 -26.69
N TYR A 15 1.48 -14.66 -26.76
CA TYR A 15 2.24 -15.39 -25.74
C TYR A 15 2.31 -14.62 -24.45
N TYR A 16 2.56 -13.30 -24.49
CA TYR A 16 2.57 -12.43 -23.33
C TYR A 16 1.19 -12.37 -22.64
N HIS A 17 0.10 -12.26 -23.38
CA HIS A 17 -1.23 -12.33 -22.81
C HIS A 17 -1.52 -13.65 -22.08
N LYS A 18 -1.03 -14.78 -22.58
CA LYS A 18 -1.13 -16.07 -21.87
C LYS A 18 -0.31 -16.10 -20.59
N ARG A 19 0.88 -15.50 -20.59
CA ARG A 19 1.78 -15.47 -19.43
C ARG A 19 1.28 -14.51 -18.35
N ILE A 20 0.80 -13.32 -18.74
CA ILE A 20 0.09 -12.39 -17.85
C ILE A 20 -1.15 -13.08 -17.25
N GLY A 21 -1.93 -13.78 -18.05
CA GLY A 21 -3.07 -14.57 -17.56
C GLY A 21 -2.68 -15.66 -16.56
N HIS A 22 -1.45 -16.19 -16.63
CA HIS A 22 -0.93 -17.15 -15.65
C HIS A 22 -0.51 -16.49 -14.36
N LEU A 23 0.18 -15.34 -14.43
CA LEU A 23 0.57 -14.50 -13.29
C LEU A 23 -0.66 -13.99 -12.52
N LEU A 24 -1.62 -13.44 -13.25
CA LEU A 24 -2.90 -13.01 -12.68
C LEU A 24 -3.69 -14.19 -12.06
N ARG A 25 -3.48 -15.42 -12.55
CA ARG A 25 -4.02 -16.63 -11.91
C ARG A 25 -3.30 -17.04 -10.63
N LEU A 26 -2.02 -16.76 -10.49
CA LEU A 26 -1.27 -16.97 -9.24
C LEU A 26 -1.75 -16.01 -8.14
N GLU A 27 -2.09 -14.77 -8.50
CA GLU A 27 -2.73 -13.84 -7.56
C GLU A 27 -4.18 -14.23 -7.21
N ARG A 28 -4.90 -14.90 -8.12
CA ARG A 28 -6.24 -15.45 -7.86
C ARG A 28 -6.29 -16.52 -6.78
N GLY A 29 -5.18 -17.22 -6.54
CA GLY A 29 -5.03 -18.20 -5.44
C GLY A 29 -4.68 -17.57 -4.10
N ARG A 30 -4.52 -16.25 -4.00
CA ARG A 30 -4.34 -15.57 -2.73
C ARG A 30 -5.64 -15.60 -1.93
N PRO A 31 -5.54 -15.68 -0.60
CA PRO A 31 -6.72 -15.62 0.25
C PRO A 31 -7.54 -14.35 -0.06
N PRO A 32 -8.86 -14.40 0.12
CA PRO A 32 -9.70 -13.21 -0.05
C PRO A 32 -9.13 -12.07 0.78
N GLY A 33 -9.26 -10.85 0.28
CA GLY A 33 -8.82 -9.65 0.98
C GLY A 33 -9.38 -9.61 2.39
N ASN A 34 -8.67 -8.96 3.28
CA ASN A 34 -8.98 -8.89 4.71
C ASN A 34 -9.68 -7.59 5.12
N ARG A 35 -9.92 -6.66 4.17
CA ARG A 35 -10.51 -5.33 4.40
C ARG A 35 -11.96 -5.30 3.94
N GLU A 36 -12.85 -4.78 4.77
CA GLU A 36 -14.27 -4.60 4.40
C GLU A 36 -14.49 -3.34 3.57
N ALA A 37 -13.70 -2.29 3.84
CA ALA A 37 -13.72 -1.02 3.12
C ALA A 37 -12.32 -0.66 2.61
N PRO A 38 -12.22 0.11 1.51
CA PRO A 38 -10.94 0.57 1.00
C PRO A 38 -10.25 1.50 2.00
N GLU A 39 -8.92 1.50 2.01
CA GLU A 39 -8.13 2.53 2.67
C GLU A 39 -8.31 3.86 1.94
N VAL A 40 -8.21 4.98 2.63
CA VAL A 40 -8.49 6.31 2.05
C VAL A 40 -7.33 7.24 2.30
N VAL A 41 -6.71 7.71 1.23
CA VAL A 41 -5.78 8.84 1.27
C VAL A 41 -6.59 10.13 1.19
N VAL A 42 -6.40 11.02 2.16
CA VAL A 42 -7.11 12.29 2.24
C VAL A 42 -6.15 13.43 1.94
N LEU A 43 -6.53 14.28 0.98
CA LEU A 43 -5.88 15.54 0.72
C LEU A 43 -6.85 16.65 1.17
N ASP A 44 -6.63 17.18 2.36
CA ASP A 44 -7.42 18.29 2.92
C ASP A 44 -7.05 19.61 2.26
N ALA A 45 -7.82 20.67 2.54
CA ALA A 45 -7.47 22.03 2.16
C ALA A 45 -6.06 22.37 2.69
N GLU A 46 -5.30 23.12 1.91
CA GLU A 46 -3.94 23.51 2.30
C GLU A 46 -3.96 24.42 3.53
N PRO A 47 -2.92 24.33 4.38
CA PRO A 47 -2.81 25.17 5.56
C PRO A 47 -2.91 26.67 5.19
N GLY A 48 -3.79 27.40 5.88
CA GLY A 48 -4.04 28.81 5.63
C GLY A 48 -5.02 29.14 4.50
N VAL A 49 -5.51 28.14 3.77
CA VAL A 49 -6.55 28.29 2.75
C VAL A 49 -7.93 28.01 3.36
N THR A 50 -8.91 28.86 3.07
CA THR A 50 -10.31 28.64 3.52
C THR A 50 -10.88 27.43 2.79
N PRO A 51 -11.33 26.39 3.50
CA PRO A 51 -11.88 25.18 2.87
C PRO A 51 -13.10 25.48 1.99
N SER A 52 -13.16 24.83 0.84
CA SER A 52 -14.29 24.90 -0.07
C SER A 52 -15.57 24.31 0.56
N SER A 53 -16.71 24.93 0.34
CA SER A 53 -18.02 24.39 0.72
C SER A 53 -18.54 23.29 -0.23
N LYS A 54 -17.88 23.06 -1.35
CA LYS A 54 -18.24 21.98 -2.28
C LYS A 54 -17.97 20.60 -1.67
N PRO A 55 -18.71 19.54 -2.07
CA PRO A 55 -18.48 18.19 -1.61
C PRO A 55 -17.03 17.72 -1.90
N PRO A 56 -16.45 16.84 -1.09
CA PRO A 56 -15.16 16.22 -1.39
C PRO A 56 -15.15 15.55 -2.76
N VAL A 57 -14.04 15.66 -3.48
CA VAL A 57 -13.82 14.90 -4.73
C VAL A 57 -13.47 13.47 -4.34
N ARG A 58 -14.40 12.53 -4.55
CA ARG A 58 -14.22 11.12 -4.21
C ARG A 58 -13.72 10.35 -5.43
N ILE A 59 -12.51 9.77 -5.30
CA ILE A 59 -11.85 8.99 -6.35
C ILE A 59 -11.65 7.56 -5.83
N PHE A 60 -12.15 6.57 -6.56
CA PHE A 60 -11.98 5.15 -6.27
C PHE A 60 -10.93 4.58 -7.22
N LEU A 61 -9.74 4.34 -6.69
CA LEU A 61 -8.56 3.91 -7.44
C LEU A 61 -8.47 2.39 -7.46
N GLY A 62 -8.71 1.77 -8.62
CA GLY A 62 -8.52 0.33 -8.80
C GLY A 62 -7.04 -0.01 -8.85
N THR A 63 -6.55 -0.77 -7.87
CA THR A 63 -5.12 -1.03 -7.68
C THR A 63 -4.84 -2.41 -7.07
N GLU A 64 -3.57 -2.81 -7.01
CA GLU A 64 -3.08 -4.05 -6.40
C GLU A 64 -1.65 -3.88 -5.90
N THR A 65 -1.19 -4.78 -5.03
CA THR A 65 0.12 -4.72 -4.36
C THR A 65 1.30 -4.37 -5.27
N ALA A 66 1.35 -4.98 -6.47
CA ALA A 66 2.44 -4.73 -7.41
C ALA A 66 2.46 -3.29 -7.98
N GLN A 67 1.40 -2.52 -7.76
CA GLN A 67 1.20 -1.18 -8.31
C GLN A 67 1.53 -0.06 -7.30
N HIS A 68 2.18 -0.35 -6.17
CA HIS A 68 2.43 0.64 -5.11
C HIS A 68 3.15 1.92 -5.59
N ARG A 69 4.10 1.80 -6.53
CA ARG A 69 4.76 2.99 -7.13
C ARG A 69 3.78 3.84 -7.92
N ALA A 70 2.89 3.18 -8.70
CA ALA A 70 1.87 3.87 -9.48
C ALA A 70 0.81 4.53 -8.57
N GLU A 71 0.38 3.88 -7.48
CA GLU A 71 -0.52 4.47 -6.47
C GLU A 71 0.04 5.80 -5.95
N ARG A 72 1.31 5.79 -5.55
CA ARG A 72 1.98 6.96 -5.02
C ARG A 72 2.02 8.11 -6.03
N ILE A 73 2.37 7.83 -7.29
CA ILE A 73 2.47 8.85 -8.33
C ILE A 73 1.09 9.31 -8.81
N PHE A 74 0.09 8.44 -8.80
CA PHE A 74 -1.30 8.84 -9.04
C PHE A 74 -1.75 9.92 -8.04
N VAL A 75 -1.55 9.70 -6.74
CA VAL A 75 -1.90 10.68 -5.70
C VAL A 75 -1.03 11.92 -5.79
N TRP A 76 0.27 11.77 -6.05
CA TRP A 76 1.18 12.89 -6.28
C TRP A 76 0.73 13.76 -7.45
N SER A 77 0.30 13.18 -8.56
CA SER A 77 -0.18 13.92 -9.72
C SER A 77 -1.39 14.80 -9.38
N ILE A 78 -2.31 14.29 -8.55
CA ILE A 78 -3.46 15.08 -8.06
C ILE A 78 -2.97 16.23 -7.18
N LEU A 79 -2.04 15.95 -6.28
CA LEU A 79 -1.50 16.96 -5.36
C LEU A 79 -0.88 18.15 -6.11
N GLN A 80 -0.30 17.92 -7.32
CA GLN A 80 0.32 18.98 -8.13
C GLN A 80 -0.69 19.89 -8.84
N VAL A 81 -1.91 19.43 -9.07
CA VAL A 81 -2.88 20.11 -9.95
C VAL A 81 -4.22 20.45 -9.27
N ARG A 82 -4.43 19.98 -8.05
CA ARG A 82 -5.69 20.13 -7.32
C ARG A 82 -5.98 21.58 -6.91
N ASP A 83 -7.26 21.89 -6.73
CA ASP A 83 -7.69 23.09 -6.01
C ASP A 83 -7.23 23.01 -4.54
N PRO A 84 -6.37 23.95 -4.06
CA PRO A 84 -5.86 23.94 -2.69
C PRO A 84 -6.95 24.12 -1.61
N ALA A 85 -8.12 24.65 -1.97
CA ALA A 85 -9.24 24.81 -1.05
C ALA A 85 -10.11 23.56 -0.91
N ARG A 86 -10.03 22.61 -1.87
CA ARG A 86 -10.93 21.49 -1.94
C ARG A 86 -10.35 20.23 -1.28
N ARG A 87 -11.22 19.45 -0.63
CA ARG A 87 -10.87 18.12 -0.08
C ARG A 87 -10.99 17.06 -1.16
N TYR A 88 -10.00 16.15 -1.22
CA TYR A 88 -9.98 14.97 -2.09
C TYR A 88 -9.87 13.71 -1.24
N GLU A 89 -10.62 12.67 -1.60
CA GLU A 89 -10.63 11.38 -0.90
C GLU A 89 -10.34 10.29 -1.93
N ILE A 90 -9.14 9.72 -1.88
CA ILE A 90 -8.69 8.67 -2.79
C ILE A 90 -8.82 7.31 -2.08
N HIS A 91 -9.81 6.50 -2.51
CA HIS A 91 -10.13 5.21 -1.96
C HIS A 91 -9.33 4.13 -2.69
N LEU A 92 -8.37 3.48 -2.01
CA LEU A 92 -7.50 2.45 -2.58
C LEU A 92 -8.26 1.11 -2.68
N MET A 93 -8.74 0.78 -3.87
CA MET A 93 -9.58 -0.39 -4.14
C MET A 93 -8.73 -1.64 -4.30
N LYS A 94 -8.11 -2.09 -3.20
CA LYS A 94 -7.31 -3.32 -3.10
C LYS A 94 -7.67 -4.10 -1.83
N HIS A 95 -7.42 -5.40 -1.85
CA HIS A 95 -7.61 -6.30 -0.71
C HIS A 95 -9.01 -6.27 -0.07
N LEU A 96 -10.05 -5.97 -0.85
CA LEU A 96 -11.42 -5.99 -0.35
C LEU A 96 -11.90 -7.43 -0.10
N LYS A 97 -12.53 -7.64 1.06
CA LYS A 97 -13.02 -8.94 1.53
C LYS A 97 -14.23 -9.41 0.72
N GLY A 98 -14.34 -10.71 0.52
CA GLY A 98 -15.54 -11.34 -0.02
C GLY A 98 -15.60 -11.50 -1.54
N PHE A 99 -14.73 -10.85 -2.31
CA PHE A 99 -14.78 -10.88 -3.76
C PHE A 99 -14.23 -12.18 -4.37
N ASP A 100 -15.02 -12.89 -5.19
CA ASP A 100 -14.54 -13.94 -6.07
C ASP A 100 -13.86 -13.34 -7.31
N ARG A 101 -12.53 -13.27 -7.27
CA ARG A 101 -11.69 -12.77 -8.36
C ARG A 101 -11.31 -13.82 -9.39
N SER A 102 -11.78 -15.08 -9.24
CA SER A 102 -11.39 -16.20 -10.09
C SER A 102 -11.72 -16.01 -11.58
N LYS A 103 -12.74 -15.22 -11.87
CA LYS A 103 -13.22 -14.91 -13.22
C LYS A 103 -12.63 -13.63 -13.82
N TRP A 104 -11.81 -12.88 -13.06
CA TRP A 104 -11.27 -11.59 -13.46
C TRP A 104 -9.80 -11.70 -13.89
N LYS A 105 -9.37 -10.83 -14.81
CA LYS A 105 -7.99 -10.83 -15.32
C LYS A 105 -7.03 -10.08 -14.42
N THR A 106 -7.50 -9.08 -13.65
CA THR A 106 -6.74 -8.26 -12.71
C THR A 106 -7.24 -8.48 -11.29
N GLY A 107 -6.43 -8.14 -10.30
CA GLY A 107 -6.76 -8.26 -8.89
C GLY A 107 -7.84 -7.30 -8.41
N PHE A 108 -8.10 -6.22 -9.12
CA PHE A 108 -8.92 -5.10 -8.66
C PHE A 108 -10.13 -4.76 -9.54
N THR A 109 -10.20 -5.21 -10.78
CA THR A 109 -11.23 -4.79 -11.75
C THR A 109 -12.67 -5.01 -11.24
N ALA A 110 -12.91 -6.08 -10.47
CA ALA A 110 -14.23 -6.39 -9.92
C ALA A 110 -14.72 -5.32 -8.92
N TYR A 111 -13.83 -4.67 -8.22
CA TYR A 111 -14.17 -3.74 -7.14
C TYR A 111 -14.93 -2.52 -7.61
N ARG A 112 -14.72 -2.08 -8.88
CA ARG A 112 -15.41 -0.89 -9.43
C ARG A 112 -16.92 -0.97 -9.36
N TYR A 113 -17.50 -2.17 -9.39
CA TYR A 113 -18.95 -2.36 -9.34
C TYR A 113 -19.55 -2.29 -7.93
N ALA A 114 -18.70 -2.24 -6.91
CA ALA A 114 -19.12 -1.98 -5.53
C ALA A 114 -19.06 -0.49 -5.15
N ILE A 115 -18.54 0.39 -6.02
CA ILE A 115 -18.35 1.81 -5.72
C ILE A 115 -19.64 2.50 -5.27
N PRO A 116 -20.82 2.32 -5.91
CA PRO A 116 -22.02 2.98 -5.46
C PRO A 116 -22.35 2.71 -3.99
N GLU A 117 -22.27 1.44 -3.55
CA GLU A 117 -22.50 1.06 -2.15
C GLU A 117 -21.38 1.56 -1.22
N LEU A 118 -20.11 1.45 -1.61
CA LEU A 118 -18.96 1.95 -0.85
C LEU A 118 -18.99 3.47 -0.69
N ALA A 119 -19.60 4.19 -1.64
CA ALA A 119 -19.84 5.62 -1.58
C ALA A 119 -21.09 6.00 -0.75
N GLY A 120 -21.75 5.03 -0.08
CA GLY A 120 -22.96 5.25 0.69
C GLY A 120 -24.21 5.43 -0.16
N SER A 121 -24.21 4.97 -1.42
CA SER A 121 -25.32 5.07 -2.38
C SER A 121 -25.82 6.49 -2.62
N GLN A 122 -24.93 7.48 -2.52
CA GLN A 122 -25.27 8.89 -2.70
C GLN A 122 -24.11 9.73 -3.23
N GLY A 123 -24.45 10.85 -3.90
CA GLY A 123 -23.47 11.79 -4.46
C GLY A 123 -22.71 11.16 -5.63
N ARG A 124 -21.55 11.71 -5.93
CA ARG A 124 -20.72 11.33 -7.08
C ARG A 124 -19.46 10.60 -6.69
N ALA A 125 -18.92 9.82 -7.62
CA ALA A 125 -17.60 9.19 -7.49
C ALA A 125 -16.91 9.12 -8.85
N ILE A 126 -15.59 9.34 -8.87
CA ILE A 126 -14.74 9.01 -10.01
C ILE A 126 -14.17 7.61 -9.77
N TYR A 127 -14.07 6.78 -10.82
CA TYR A 127 -13.25 5.58 -10.85
C TYR A 127 -12.06 5.80 -11.76
N ASN A 128 -10.88 5.36 -11.32
CA ASN A 128 -9.66 5.32 -12.11
C ASN A 128 -8.98 3.94 -11.97
N ASP A 129 -8.36 3.47 -13.06
CA ASP A 129 -7.32 2.44 -12.98
C ASP A 129 -6.01 3.09 -12.51
N VAL A 130 -5.17 2.37 -11.76
CA VAL A 130 -3.97 2.92 -11.11
C VAL A 130 -2.85 3.35 -12.08
N ASP A 131 -2.90 2.86 -13.32
CA ASP A 131 -1.93 3.17 -14.37
C ASP A 131 -2.22 4.50 -15.10
N GLN A 132 -2.74 5.47 -14.35
CA GLN A 132 -3.10 6.80 -14.82
C GLN A 132 -2.42 7.88 -13.99
N ILE A 133 -2.24 9.07 -14.59
CA ILE A 133 -1.82 10.30 -13.90
C ILE A 133 -2.68 11.47 -14.36
N TYR A 134 -3.07 12.33 -13.43
CA TYR A 134 -3.79 13.56 -13.72
C TYR A 134 -2.83 14.67 -14.17
N LEU A 135 -3.24 15.41 -15.20
CA LEU A 135 -2.52 16.56 -15.76
C LEU A 135 -3.26 17.88 -15.49
N VAL A 136 -4.52 17.77 -15.05
CA VAL A 136 -5.36 18.87 -14.56
C VAL A 136 -6.14 18.42 -13.34
N ASP A 137 -6.77 19.36 -12.63
CA ASP A 137 -7.54 19.06 -11.43
C ASP A 137 -8.67 18.04 -11.69
N PRO A 138 -8.71 16.89 -11.01
CA PRO A 138 -9.82 15.93 -11.13
C PRO A 138 -11.18 16.51 -10.69
N ALA A 139 -11.22 17.64 -9.98
CA ALA A 139 -12.47 18.34 -9.67
C ALA A 139 -13.22 18.80 -10.93
N GLU A 140 -12.52 19.08 -12.04
CA GLU A 140 -13.15 19.39 -13.32
C GLU A 140 -13.99 18.23 -13.84
N LEU A 141 -13.49 16.99 -13.69
CA LEU A 141 -14.23 15.78 -14.03
C LEU A 141 -15.38 15.54 -13.05
N PHE A 142 -15.11 15.66 -11.74
CA PHE A 142 -16.08 15.39 -10.68
C PHE A 142 -17.30 16.32 -10.75
N ASP A 143 -17.09 17.60 -11.09
CA ASP A 143 -18.13 18.63 -11.18
C ASP A 143 -18.83 18.67 -12.55
N MET A 144 -18.38 17.85 -13.54
CA MET A 144 -18.96 17.81 -14.88
C MET A 144 -20.45 17.53 -14.85
N ASP A 145 -21.21 18.18 -15.75
CA ASP A 145 -22.63 17.88 -15.90
C ASP A 145 -22.84 16.45 -16.43
N MET A 146 -23.51 15.63 -15.68
CA MET A 146 -23.83 14.26 -16.06
C MET A 146 -25.06 14.13 -16.96
N GLN A 147 -25.75 15.23 -17.26
CA GLN A 147 -26.93 15.30 -18.15
C GLN A 147 -28.01 14.25 -17.81
N GLY A 148 -28.15 13.97 -16.51
CA GLY A 148 -29.10 12.98 -16.04
C GLY A 148 -28.64 11.52 -16.12
N CYS A 149 -27.43 11.24 -16.64
CA CYS A 149 -26.87 9.88 -16.73
C CYS A 149 -26.51 9.33 -15.34
N GLY A 150 -26.48 8.00 -15.20
CA GLY A 150 -25.97 7.31 -14.02
C GLY A 150 -24.44 7.16 -14.08
N GLN A 151 -23.87 7.02 -15.30
CA GLN A 151 -22.43 6.97 -15.50
C GLN A 151 -22.03 7.72 -16.77
N LEU A 152 -20.84 8.35 -16.72
CA LEU A 152 -20.09 8.81 -17.88
C LEU A 152 -18.82 7.98 -18.00
N CYS A 153 -18.51 7.49 -19.21
CA CYS A 153 -17.22 6.85 -19.54
C CYS A 153 -16.92 7.05 -21.04
N ILE A 154 -15.69 6.76 -21.47
CA ILE A 154 -15.23 7.06 -22.84
C ILE A 154 -16.11 6.35 -23.88
N THR A 155 -16.36 5.06 -23.67
CA THR A 155 -17.34 4.27 -24.42
C THR A 155 -18.03 3.31 -23.45
N GLU A 156 -19.12 2.71 -23.84
CA GLU A 156 -19.80 1.67 -23.03
C GLU A 156 -18.88 0.50 -22.62
N LYS A 157 -17.77 0.30 -23.30
CA LYS A 157 -16.81 -0.80 -23.04
C LYS A 157 -15.54 -0.32 -22.34
N GLU A 158 -15.23 0.96 -22.43
CA GLU A 158 -14.01 1.55 -21.92
C GLU A 158 -14.30 2.28 -20.62
N THR A 159 -14.09 1.57 -19.52
CA THR A 159 -14.47 1.95 -18.17
C THR A 159 -13.26 2.12 -17.24
N ALA A 160 -12.08 2.40 -17.79
CA ALA A 160 -10.86 2.69 -17.03
C ALA A 160 -10.94 4.02 -16.28
N VAL A 161 -11.75 4.96 -16.82
CA VAL A 161 -12.16 6.20 -16.17
C VAL A 161 -13.69 6.29 -16.23
N MET A 162 -14.31 6.59 -15.09
CA MET A 162 -15.76 6.78 -15.02
C MET A 162 -16.11 7.90 -14.05
N LEU A 163 -17.13 8.68 -14.37
CA LEU A 163 -17.85 9.51 -13.40
C LEU A 163 -19.20 8.83 -13.11
N LEU A 164 -19.52 8.61 -11.83
CA LEU A 164 -20.69 7.88 -11.38
C LEU A 164 -21.61 8.78 -10.55
N ASP A 165 -22.91 8.72 -10.83
CA ASP A 165 -23.99 9.10 -9.90
C ASP A 165 -24.28 7.88 -9.02
N CYS A 166 -23.77 7.88 -7.79
CA CYS A 166 -23.83 6.72 -6.92
C CYS A 166 -25.26 6.36 -6.50
N GLU A 167 -26.18 7.32 -6.43
CA GLU A 167 -27.59 7.05 -6.10
C GLU A 167 -28.29 6.27 -7.22
N LYS A 168 -28.07 6.67 -8.49
CA LYS A 168 -28.63 6.00 -9.65
C LYS A 168 -27.99 4.62 -9.84
N MET A 169 -26.64 4.57 -9.74
CA MET A 169 -25.90 3.34 -9.99
C MET A 169 -26.11 2.28 -8.92
N ALA A 170 -26.36 2.64 -7.65
CA ALA A 170 -26.69 1.69 -6.58
C ALA A 170 -27.98 0.89 -6.85
N LYS A 171 -28.86 1.40 -7.70
CA LYS A 171 -30.12 0.71 -8.10
C LYS A 171 -29.87 -0.42 -9.12
N ILE A 172 -28.70 -0.42 -9.79
CA ILE A 172 -28.38 -1.35 -10.89
C ILE A 172 -27.08 -2.11 -10.72
N TRP A 173 -26.11 -1.57 -9.96
CA TRP A 173 -24.88 -2.26 -9.60
C TRP A 173 -24.92 -2.61 -8.11
N HIS A 174 -24.84 -3.91 -7.82
CA HIS A 174 -24.82 -4.39 -6.44
C HIS A 174 -23.48 -5.03 -6.13
N ARG A 175 -22.89 -4.67 -5.01
CA ARG A 175 -21.65 -5.25 -4.50
C ARG A 175 -21.71 -6.77 -4.45
N ALA A 176 -22.84 -7.34 -4.01
CA ALA A 176 -23.05 -8.77 -3.94
C ALA A 176 -22.90 -9.48 -5.32
N ASP A 177 -23.25 -8.83 -6.43
CA ASP A 177 -23.05 -9.38 -7.77
C ASP A 177 -21.55 -9.42 -8.12
N ALA A 178 -20.81 -8.36 -7.79
CA ALA A 178 -19.36 -8.30 -7.98
C ALA A 178 -18.63 -9.32 -7.10
N GLU A 179 -19.05 -9.50 -5.85
CA GLU A 179 -18.51 -10.49 -4.91
C GLU A 179 -18.72 -11.92 -5.43
N ARG A 180 -19.86 -12.22 -6.07
CA ARG A 180 -20.10 -13.52 -6.73
C ARG A 180 -19.31 -13.72 -8.02
N GLY A 181 -18.49 -12.75 -8.43
CA GLY A 181 -17.63 -12.82 -9.60
C GLY A 181 -18.39 -12.63 -10.93
N GLU A 182 -19.49 -11.85 -10.93
CA GLU A 182 -20.13 -11.45 -12.19
C GLU A 182 -19.17 -10.60 -13.03
N ARG A 183 -19.24 -10.74 -14.38
CA ARG A 183 -18.29 -10.12 -15.30
C ARG A 183 -18.77 -8.77 -15.83
N HIS A 184 -17.87 -8.00 -16.44
CA HIS A 184 -18.16 -6.73 -17.12
C HIS A 184 -19.41 -6.74 -17.98
N LYS A 185 -19.63 -7.81 -18.75
CA LYS A 185 -20.80 -7.94 -19.64
C LYS A 185 -22.12 -7.87 -18.87
N PHE A 186 -22.18 -8.47 -17.68
CA PHE A 186 -23.36 -8.44 -16.82
C PHE A 186 -23.71 -7.02 -16.37
N PHE A 187 -22.73 -6.30 -15.85
CA PHE A 187 -22.93 -4.94 -15.38
C PHE A 187 -23.24 -3.95 -16.50
N ARG A 188 -22.57 -4.08 -17.65
CA ARG A 188 -22.87 -3.26 -18.84
C ARG A 188 -24.30 -3.46 -19.32
N HIS A 189 -24.77 -4.70 -19.42
CA HIS A 189 -26.15 -4.96 -19.88
C HIS A 189 -27.18 -4.28 -18.97
N ARG A 190 -26.93 -4.19 -17.67
CA ARG A 190 -27.83 -3.48 -16.74
C ARG A 190 -27.88 -1.98 -17.02
N VAL A 191 -26.75 -1.38 -17.33
CA VAL A 191 -26.70 0.04 -17.73
C VAL A 191 -27.42 0.23 -19.08
N GLN A 192 -27.12 -0.59 -20.08
CA GLN A 192 -27.70 -0.50 -21.41
C GLN A 192 -29.21 -0.77 -21.44
N ALA A 193 -29.74 -1.50 -20.46
CA ALA A 193 -31.18 -1.80 -20.37
C ALA A 193 -32.01 -0.57 -19.94
N ILE A 194 -31.37 0.53 -19.49
CA ILE A 194 -32.04 1.74 -19.01
C ILE A 194 -31.63 2.90 -19.90
N GLU A 195 -32.58 3.46 -20.64
CA GLU A 195 -32.33 4.62 -21.51
C GLU A 195 -31.81 5.82 -20.70
N GLY A 196 -30.81 6.52 -21.25
CA GLY A 196 -30.18 7.68 -20.60
C GLY A 196 -29.31 7.37 -19.40
N MET A 197 -29.09 6.08 -19.06
CA MET A 197 -28.23 5.75 -17.92
C MET A 197 -26.73 5.92 -18.23
N TRP A 198 -26.32 5.73 -19.48
CA TRP A 198 -24.96 5.94 -19.96
C TRP A 198 -24.82 7.26 -20.73
N GLY A 199 -23.73 7.99 -20.47
CA GLY A 199 -23.30 9.14 -21.23
C GLY A 199 -21.82 9.06 -21.61
N GLN A 200 -21.42 9.82 -22.63
CA GLN A 200 -20.06 9.83 -23.13
C GLN A 200 -19.19 10.84 -22.41
N LEU A 201 -18.02 10.37 -21.92
CA LEU A 201 -16.96 11.22 -21.39
C LEU A 201 -16.01 11.63 -22.53
N PRO A 202 -15.56 12.91 -22.60
CA PRO A 202 -14.56 13.33 -23.57
C PRO A 202 -13.26 12.51 -23.48
N GLY A 203 -12.68 12.14 -24.64
CA GLY A 203 -11.49 11.27 -24.72
C GLY A 203 -10.26 11.82 -24.01
N VAL A 204 -10.14 13.15 -23.87
CA VAL A 204 -9.05 13.81 -23.12
C VAL A 204 -8.94 13.38 -21.65
N TRP A 205 -9.99 12.78 -21.08
CA TRP A 205 -10.01 12.20 -19.73
C TRP A 205 -9.50 10.75 -19.67
N ASN A 206 -9.00 10.20 -20.79
CA ASN A 206 -8.40 8.89 -20.86
C ASN A 206 -7.43 8.78 -22.04
N SER A 207 -6.54 9.75 -22.21
CA SER A 207 -5.53 9.75 -23.27
C SER A 207 -4.55 8.61 -23.05
N ARG A 208 -4.66 7.55 -23.87
CA ARG A 208 -3.78 6.39 -23.80
C ARG A 208 -2.39 6.76 -24.34
N ASP A 209 -1.39 5.96 -24.05
CA ASP A 209 0.02 6.18 -24.41
C ASP A 209 0.25 6.98 -25.71
N HIS A 210 -0.36 6.53 -26.81
CA HIS A 210 -0.21 7.13 -28.16
C HIS A 210 -1.21 8.26 -28.49
N GLU A 211 -2.14 8.52 -27.58
CA GLU A 211 -3.18 9.56 -27.71
C GLU A 211 -2.85 10.81 -26.90
N TYR A 212 -1.73 10.78 -26.19
CA TYR A 212 -1.29 11.91 -25.37
C TYR A 212 -0.94 13.13 -26.25
N GLU A 213 -1.56 14.25 -25.95
CA GLU A 213 -1.28 15.57 -26.56
C GLU A 213 -0.99 16.59 -25.46
N PRO A 214 0.25 17.19 -25.43
CA PRO A 214 0.60 18.20 -24.44
C PRO A 214 -0.38 19.39 -24.43
N GLY A 215 -0.84 19.79 -23.25
CA GLY A 215 -1.78 20.90 -23.07
C GLY A 215 -3.24 20.61 -23.46
N VAL A 216 -3.54 19.43 -24.03
CA VAL A 216 -4.90 18.99 -24.39
C VAL A 216 -5.35 17.83 -23.51
N SER A 217 -4.52 16.79 -23.36
CA SER A 217 -4.81 15.66 -22.50
C SER A 217 -4.96 16.08 -21.04
N LYS A 218 -6.03 15.65 -20.40
CA LYS A 218 -6.32 15.94 -18.98
C LYS A 218 -5.92 14.81 -18.04
N LEU A 219 -5.84 13.58 -18.58
CA LEU A 219 -5.39 12.40 -17.88
C LEU A 219 -4.63 11.51 -18.85
N LEU A 220 -3.40 11.12 -18.48
CA LEU A 220 -2.57 10.21 -19.26
C LEU A 220 -2.70 8.79 -18.68
N HIS A 221 -2.92 7.80 -19.57
CA HIS A 221 -3.16 6.40 -19.21
C HIS A 221 -2.13 5.47 -19.84
N TYR A 222 -1.27 4.86 -19.04
CA TYR A 222 -0.21 3.91 -19.44
C TYR A 222 -0.77 2.50 -19.59
N THR A 223 -1.59 2.28 -20.65
CA THR A 223 -2.39 1.06 -20.83
C THR A 223 -1.61 -0.21 -21.11
N THR A 224 -0.40 -0.07 -21.66
CA THR A 224 0.42 -1.19 -22.12
C THR A 224 1.34 -1.67 -21.01
N LEU A 225 0.97 -2.75 -20.33
CA LEU A 225 1.69 -3.28 -19.18
C LEU A 225 3.21 -3.44 -19.38
N GLN A 226 3.66 -3.81 -20.60
CA GLN A 226 5.08 -3.95 -20.90
C GLN A 226 5.84 -2.63 -21.10
N THR A 227 5.15 -1.50 -21.14
CA THR A 227 5.76 -0.17 -21.27
C THR A 227 5.44 0.71 -20.06
N GLN A 228 4.80 0.17 -19.00
CA GLN A 228 4.55 0.93 -17.77
C GLN A 228 5.90 1.31 -17.11
N PRO A 229 6.16 2.63 -16.89
CA PRO A 229 7.47 3.10 -16.40
C PRO A 229 7.90 2.48 -15.06
N TRP A 230 6.97 2.22 -14.16
CA TRP A 230 7.21 1.66 -12.82
C TRP A 230 7.44 0.14 -12.80
N GLN A 231 7.26 -0.57 -13.93
CA GLN A 231 7.56 -1.98 -14.13
C GLN A 231 7.02 -2.90 -13.02
N PRO A 232 5.70 -3.04 -12.84
CA PRO A 232 5.10 -3.73 -11.69
C PRO A 232 5.47 -5.23 -11.58
N PHE A 233 5.91 -5.87 -12.67
CA PHE A 233 6.27 -7.29 -12.71
C PHE A 233 7.64 -7.52 -13.38
N PRO A 234 8.75 -6.99 -12.81
CA PRO A 234 10.06 -6.98 -13.48
C PRO A 234 10.68 -8.37 -13.68
N LYS A 235 10.29 -9.37 -12.88
CA LYS A 235 10.79 -10.75 -13.01
C LYS A 235 10.03 -11.57 -14.07
N GLU A 236 8.79 -11.18 -14.35
CA GLU A 236 7.86 -11.94 -15.20
C GLU A 236 7.73 -11.36 -16.59
N LEU A 237 7.97 -10.07 -16.74
CA LEU A 237 7.80 -9.34 -17.98
C LEU A 237 9.11 -8.71 -18.46
N ARG A 238 9.30 -8.72 -19.77
CA ARG A 238 10.36 -7.93 -20.40
C ARG A 238 9.76 -6.57 -20.77
N TYR A 239 10.25 -5.55 -20.11
CA TYR A 239 9.79 -4.17 -20.32
C TYR A 239 10.50 -3.52 -21.51
N LYS A 240 9.85 -2.51 -22.08
CA LYS A 240 10.32 -1.62 -23.12
C LYS A 240 10.06 -0.19 -22.69
N ASP A 241 10.79 0.75 -23.26
CA ASP A 241 10.58 2.16 -23.02
C ASP A 241 9.16 2.59 -23.45
N ASN A 242 8.60 3.53 -22.72
CA ASN A 242 7.36 4.21 -23.06
C ASN A 242 7.70 5.60 -23.62
N ALA A 243 7.09 5.98 -24.75
CA ALA A 243 7.35 7.28 -25.38
C ALA A 243 7.05 8.47 -24.44
N ASN A 244 6.09 8.30 -23.52
CA ASN A 244 5.68 9.30 -22.53
C ASN A 244 6.16 8.93 -21.11
N GLY A 245 7.10 7.98 -20.99
CA GLY A 245 7.59 7.49 -19.70
C GLY A 245 8.30 8.56 -18.89
N GLU A 246 8.95 9.52 -19.55
CA GLU A 246 9.68 10.61 -18.88
C GLU A 246 8.74 11.47 -18.03
N ILE A 247 7.50 11.72 -18.47
CA ILE A 247 6.50 12.47 -17.70
C ILE A 247 6.26 11.82 -16.33
N TRP A 248 6.15 10.50 -16.31
CA TRP A 248 5.96 9.74 -15.07
C TRP A 248 7.22 9.77 -14.19
N PHE A 249 8.42 9.61 -14.79
CA PHE A 249 9.69 9.66 -14.05
C PHE A 249 9.98 11.05 -13.47
N GLU A 250 9.59 12.13 -14.15
CA GLU A 250 9.69 13.49 -13.62
C GLU A 250 8.83 13.66 -12.37
N MET A 251 7.58 13.16 -12.41
CA MET A 251 6.70 13.16 -11.23
C MET A 251 7.27 12.33 -10.08
N GLU A 252 7.83 11.15 -10.38
CA GLU A 252 8.45 10.31 -9.35
C GLU A 252 9.65 11.00 -8.69
N ARG A 253 10.55 11.59 -9.50
CA ARG A 253 11.69 12.36 -8.96
C ARG A 253 11.25 13.55 -8.10
N ALA A 254 10.21 14.26 -8.51
CA ALA A 254 9.64 15.37 -7.74
C ALA A 254 9.02 14.89 -6.42
N ALA A 255 8.28 13.79 -6.43
CA ALA A 255 7.73 13.17 -5.24
C ALA A 255 8.84 12.68 -4.27
N ASP A 256 9.92 12.09 -4.82
CA ASP A 256 11.07 11.66 -4.03
C ASP A 256 11.80 12.85 -3.40
N ALA A 257 12.02 13.92 -4.16
CA ALA A 257 12.65 15.13 -3.66
C ALA A 257 11.83 15.84 -2.57
N ALA A 258 10.50 15.74 -2.64
CA ALA A 258 9.58 16.26 -1.63
C ALA A 258 9.42 15.31 -0.41
N GLY A 259 10.00 14.11 -0.43
CA GLY A 259 9.78 13.10 0.62
C GLY A 259 8.33 12.62 0.71
N PHE A 260 7.58 12.69 -0.39
CA PHE A 260 6.15 12.37 -0.38
C PHE A 260 5.90 10.88 -0.14
N THR A 261 5.04 10.57 0.84
CA THR A 261 4.46 9.25 1.11
C THR A 261 2.93 9.35 1.15
N LEU A 262 2.23 8.24 0.94
CA LEU A 262 0.75 8.24 0.96
C LEU A 262 0.18 8.49 2.35
N PHE A 263 0.87 7.99 3.38
CA PHE A 263 0.55 8.18 4.79
C PHE A 263 1.80 8.64 5.53
N THR A 264 1.61 9.27 6.69
CA THR A 264 2.70 9.78 7.53
C THR A 264 2.43 9.40 8.99
N GLU A 265 3.38 9.69 9.88
CA GLU A 265 3.18 9.50 11.32
C GLU A 265 2.03 10.36 11.86
N GLU A 266 1.90 11.59 11.37
CA GLU A 266 0.83 12.53 11.78
C GLU A 266 -0.52 12.16 11.18
N ASN A 267 -0.52 11.47 10.05
CA ASN A 267 -1.73 11.04 9.36
C ASN A 267 -1.58 9.60 8.86
N PRO A 268 -1.54 8.61 9.77
CA PRO A 268 -1.42 7.21 9.43
C PRO A 268 -2.71 6.66 8.80
N SER A 269 -2.62 5.50 8.15
CA SER A 269 -3.82 4.84 7.64
C SER A 269 -4.78 4.47 8.76
N ARG A 270 -6.07 4.35 8.43
CA ARG A 270 -7.07 3.83 9.37
C ARG A 270 -6.75 2.40 9.79
N GLY A 271 -6.16 1.63 8.87
CA GLY A 271 -5.70 0.27 9.13
C GLY A 271 -4.67 0.24 10.24
N TYR A 272 -3.65 1.11 10.17
CA TYR A 272 -2.62 1.23 11.19
C TYR A 272 -3.19 1.66 12.55
N THR A 273 -4.04 2.69 12.57
CA THR A 273 -4.68 3.17 13.80
C THR A 273 -5.46 2.05 14.51
N LYS A 274 -6.28 1.31 13.74
CA LYS A 274 -7.04 0.17 14.26
C LYS A 274 -6.13 -0.96 14.76
N LEU A 275 -5.04 -1.26 14.05
CA LEU A 275 -4.05 -2.25 14.48
C LEU A 275 -3.43 -1.85 15.83
N LEU A 276 -3.03 -0.60 15.95
CA LEU A 276 -2.43 -0.08 17.18
C LEU A 276 -3.36 -0.20 18.38
N GLU A 277 -4.66 0.09 18.22
CA GLU A 277 -5.69 -0.11 19.24
C GLU A 277 -5.80 -1.59 19.65
N MET A 278 -5.84 -2.50 18.67
CA MET A 278 -5.88 -3.94 18.95
C MET A 278 -4.62 -4.43 19.68
N TYR A 279 -3.44 -3.94 19.32
CA TYR A 279 -2.20 -4.28 20.03
C TYR A 279 -2.20 -3.75 21.47
N ARG A 280 -2.69 -2.54 21.73
CA ARG A 280 -2.88 -2.01 23.09
C ARG A 280 -3.77 -2.92 23.92
N THR A 281 -4.94 -3.29 23.41
CA THR A 281 -5.84 -4.25 24.08
C THR A 281 -5.14 -5.58 24.37
N MET A 282 -4.37 -6.13 23.41
CA MET A 282 -3.64 -7.39 23.62
C MET A 282 -2.49 -7.24 24.62
N HIS A 283 -1.89 -6.07 24.77
CA HIS A 283 -0.91 -5.81 25.83
C HIS A 283 -1.57 -5.81 27.22
N GLU A 284 -2.79 -5.30 27.35
CA GLU A 284 -3.53 -5.16 28.59
C GLU A 284 -4.27 -6.43 28.98
N GLU A 285 -4.94 -7.09 28.05
CA GLU A 285 -5.82 -8.23 28.28
C GLU A 285 -5.22 -9.58 27.91
N GLY A 286 -4.12 -9.58 27.14
CA GLY A 286 -3.50 -10.79 26.60
C GLY A 286 -4.12 -11.24 25.28
N SER A 287 -4.01 -12.55 24.99
CA SER A 287 -4.61 -13.18 23.79
C SER A 287 -5.49 -14.35 24.25
N PRO A 288 -6.75 -14.10 24.58
CA PRO A 288 -7.65 -15.12 25.15
C PRO A 288 -7.91 -16.29 24.21
N ASP A 289 -7.94 -16.05 22.90
CA ASP A 289 -8.11 -17.03 21.81
C ASP A 289 -7.08 -18.16 21.85
N VAL A 290 -5.86 -17.86 22.32
CA VAL A 290 -4.77 -18.83 22.50
C VAL A 290 -4.42 -19.08 23.96
N GLY A 291 -5.26 -18.64 24.91
CA GLY A 291 -5.07 -18.83 26.36
C GLY A 291 -3.80 -18.17 26.90
N ARG A 292 -3.36 -17.05 26.32
CA ARG A 292 -2.11 -16.39 26.69
C ARG A 292 -2.42 -15.14 27.53
N PRO A 293 -2.02 -15.11 28.81
CA PRO A 293 -2.25 -13.95 29.66
C PRO A 293 -1.36 -12.75 29.27
N PRO A 294 -1.73 -11.52 29.71
CA PRO A 294 -1.04 -10.28 29.32
C PRO A 294 0.47 -10.34 29.50
N GLU A 295 0.95 -10.79 30.62
CA GLU A 295 2.38 -10.85 30.98
C GLU A 295 3.20 -11.81 30.10
N LYS A 296 2.56 -12.69 29.34
CA LYS A 296 3.18 -13.61 28.38
C LYS A 296 3.03 -13.18 26.92
N THR A 297 2.35 -12.03 26.67
CA THR A 297 2.27 -11.46 25.32
C THR A 297 3.43 -10.50 25.07
N PHE A 298 3.88 -10.41 23.81
CA PHE A 298 4.88 -9.46 23.32
C PHE A 298 6.13 -9.32 24.21
N SER A 299 6.72 -10.46 24.58
CA SER A 299 7.87 -10.51 25.49
C SER A 299 9.21 -10.08 24.87
N GLY A 300 9.25 -9.82 23.56
CA GLY A 300 10.48 -9.51 22.82
C GLY A 300 11.40 -10.73 22.59
N LYS A 301 10.90 -11.97 22.81
CA LYS A 301 11.72 -13.20 22.74
C LYS A 301 12.43 -13.41 21.39
N SER A 302 11.85 -12.98 20.30
CA SER A 302 12.43 -13.10 18.95
C SER A 302 13.80 -12.44 18.82
N LEU A 303 14.02 -11.36 19.54
CA LEU A 303 15.32 -10.67 19.57
C LEU A 303 16.49 -11.58 19.92
N THR A 304 16.27 -12.66 20.69
CA THR A 304 17.36 -13.61 21.04
C THR A 304 18.03 -14.26 19.85
N GLU A 305 17.32 -14.42 18.72
CA GLU A 305 17.87 -15.00 17.49
C GLU A 305 18.75 -13.98 16.73
N HIS A 306 18.70 -12.70 17.10
CA HIS A 306 19.35 -11.59 16.41
C HIS A 306 20.43 -10.88 17.23
N VAL A 307 20.74 -11.36 18.43
CA VAL A 307 21.74 -10.75 19.34
C VAL A 307 23.11 -10.67 18.68
N ASP A 308 23.60 -11.74 18.08
CA ASP A 308 24.94 -11.79 17.47
C ASP A 308 25.08 -10.92 16.23
N PRO A 309 24.15 -10.94 15.24
CA PRO A 309 24.19 -10.03 14.11
C PRO A 309 24.17 -8.53 14.52
N ILE A 310 23.38 -8.18 15.53
CA ILE A 310 23.33 -6.81 16.05
C ILE A 310 24.65 -6.46 16.75
N ALA A 311 25.24 -7.38 17.54
CA ALA A 311 26.55 -7.17 18.16
C ALA A 311 27.66 -6.92 17.12
N GLU A 312 27.61 -7.57 15.96
CA GLU A 312 28.52 -7.29 14.82
C GLU A 312 28.40 -5.85 14.33
N LEU A 313 27.17 -5.35 14.15
CA LEU A 313 26.91 -3.97 13.73
C LEU A 313 27.35 -2.95 14.77
N ILE A 314 27.11 -3.22 16.07
CA ILE A 314 27.58 -2.39 17.19
C ILE A 314 29.11 -2.27 17.15
N ARG A 315 29.82 -3.41 17.06
CA ARG A 315 31.30 -3.43 16.99
C ARG A 315 31.83 -2.70 15.76
N ALA A 316 31.21 -2.92 14.60
CA ALA A 316 31.64 -2.32 13.34
C ALA A 316 31.41 -0.80 13.27
N SER A 317 30.39 -0.28 13.98
CA SER A 317 30.06 1.13 14.01
C SER A 317 30.61 1.86 15.24
N GLY A 318 30.97 1.14 16.30
CA GLY A 318 31.30 1.71 17.60
C GLY A 318 30.10 2.27 18.36
N ALA A 319 28.89 1.82 18.02
CA ALA A 319 27.63 2.31 18.57
C ALA A 319 27.57 2.22 20.11
N LYS A 320 27.09 3.27 20.76
CA LYS A 320 26.90 3.39 22.21
C LYS A 320 25.42 3.52 22.61
N SER A 321 24.55 3.78 21.65
CA SER A 321 23.11 3.94 21.86
C SER A 321 22.32 3.20 20.80
N LEU A 322 21.26 2.52 21.22
CA LEU A 322 20.30 1.84 20.36
C LEU A 322 18.86 2.27 20.69
N LEU A 323 18.05 2.37 19.66
CA LEU A 323 16.60 2.38 19.77
C LEU A 323 16.08 0.99 19.38
N ASP A 324 15.34 0.33 20.27
CA ASP A 324 14.56 -0.88 19.95
C ASP A 324 13.11 -0.45 19.65
N TYR A 325 12.78 -0.37 18.37
CA TYR A 325 11.48 0.06 17.86
C TYR A 325 10.54 -1.13 17.74
N GLY A 326 9.43 -1.10 18.49
CA GLY A 326 8.51 -2.23 18.63
C GLY A 326 9.02 -3.26 19.63
N SER A 327 9.62 -2.79 20.72
CA SER A 327 10.27 -3.64 21.75
C SER A 327 9.31 -4.56 22.53
N GLY A 328 8.00 -4.38 22.35
CA GLY A 328 7.01 -5.04 23.17
C GLY A 328 7.20 -4.69 24.64
N LYS A 329 7.18 -5.72 25.50
CA LYS A 329 7.40 -5.57 26.95
C LYS A 329 8.86 -5.57 27.35
N ALA A 330 9.79 -5.58 26.39
CA ALA A 330 11.24 -5.45 26.58
C ALA A 330 11.85 -6.37 27.65
N LYS A 331 11.27 -7.55 27.90
CA LYS A 331 11.66 -8.47 28.99
C LYS A 331 13.09 -9.01 28.87
N LEU A 332 13.73 -8.84 27.72
CA LEU A 332 15.13 -9.21 27.51
C LEU A 332 16.12 -8.21 28.10
N TYR A 333 15.72 -6.98 28.30
CA TYR A 333 16.59 -5.90 28.79
C TYR A 333 16.53 -5.72 30.29
N SER A 334 15.37 -5.96 30.91
CA SER A 334 15.19 -5.86 32.35
C SER A 334 14.16 -6.86 32.83
N PRO A 335 14.48 -7.74 33.77
CA PRO A 335 13.49 -8.56 34.43
C PRO A 335 12.52 -7.66 35.19
N HIS A 336 11.23 -7.99 35.21
CA HIS A 336 10.29 -7.34 36.12
C HIS A 336 10.75 -7.53 37.57
N PRO A 337 10.44 -6.57 38.49
CA PRO A 337 10.76 -6.71 39.88
C PRO A 337 10.26 -8.07 40.42
N GLY A 338 11.17 -8.91 40.91
CA GLY A 338 10.89 -10.26 41.40
C GLY A 338 11.08 -11.43 40.41
N GLU A 339 11.35 -11.17 39.12
CA GLU A 339 11.75 -12.20 38.18
C GLU A 339 13.28 -12.37 38.16
N ALA A 340 13.76 -13.61 38.23
CA ALA A 340 15.18 -13.88 38.01
C ALA A 340 15.57 -13.54 36.57
N PRO A 341 16.78 -12.97 36.34
CA PRO A 341 17.25 -12.72 34.96
C PRO A 341 17.20 -14.03 34.16
N ASP A 342 16.44 -14.05 33.08
CA ASP A 342 16.38 -15.19 32.18
C ASP A 342 17.80 -15.50 31.67
N ALA A 343 18.12 -16.77 31.44
CA ALA A 343 19.39 -17.18 30.82
C ALA A 343 19.66 -16.46 29.47
N ARG A 344 18.62 -15.99 28.82
CA ARG A 344 18.63 -15.14 27.61
C ARG A 344 19.26 -13.77 27.85
N PHE A 345 19.20 -13.23 29.07
CA PHE A 345 19.82 -11.94 29.43
C PHE A 345 21.37 -11.97 29.31
N LYS A 346 21.97 -13.16 29.49
CA LYS A 346 23.42 -13.32 29.29
C LYS A 346 23.85 -13.09 27.84
N SER A 347 22.97 -13.26 26.86
CA SER A 347 23.29 -13.01 25.46
C SER A 347 23.40 -11.51 25.14
N MET A 348 22.73 -10.64 25.94
CA MET A 348 22.86 -9.17 25.79
C MET A 348 24.24 -8.65 26.25
N ALA A 349 25.01 -9.43 27.00
CA ALA A 349 26.40 -9.11 27.30
C ALA A 349 27.27 -8.95 26.03
N ALA A 350 26.86 -9.50 24.91
CA ALA A 350 27.53 -9.31 23.62
C ALA A 350 27.49 -7.87 23.10
N TRP A 351 26.55 -7.02 23.60
CA TRP A 351 26.41 -5.59 23.23
C TRP A 351 27.20 -4.68 24.15
N GLY A 352 27.85 -5.22 25.20
CA GLY A 352 28.68 -4.46 26.13
C GLY A 352 27.88 -3.39 26.87
N GLU A 353 28.45 -2.17 26.93
CA GLU A 353 27.84 -1.02 27.63
C GLU A 353 26.89 -0.21 26.74
N THR A 354 26.44 -0.77 25.61
CA THR A 354 25.51 -0.06 24.70
C THR A 354 24.16 0.15 25.39
N ARG A 355 23.78 1.43 25.54
CA ARG A 355 22.47 1.81 26.11
C ARG A 355 21.35 1.50 25.11
N VAL A 356 20.30 0.84 25.56
CA VAL A 356 19.10 0.55 24.76
C VAL A 356 17.92 1.37 25.28
N THR A 357 17.26 2.10 24.38
CA THR A 357 15.98 2.76 24.61
C THR A 357 14.89 1.90 23.95
N CYS A 358 13.89 1.49 24.74
CA CYS A 358 12.77 0.71 24.26
C CYS A 358 11.63 1.66 23.85
N TYR A 359 11.06 1.41 22.69
CA TYR A 359 9.87 2.13 22.20
C TYR A 359 8.88 1.14 21.60
N ASP A 360 7.62 1.27 22.01
CA ASP A 360 6.51 0.49 21.45
C ASP A 360 5.23 1.33 21.52
N PRO A 361 4.66 1.78 20.38
CA PRO A 361 3.48 2.63 20.37
C PRO A 361 2.20 1.91 20.83
N GLY A 362 2.23 0.56 20.84
CA GLY A 362 1.14 -0.29 21.35
C GLY A 362 1.24 -0.62 22.83
N TYR A 363 2.33 -0.23 23.53
CA TYR A 363 2.54 -0.53 24.94
C TYR A 363 2.83 0.73 25.74
N GLU A 364 1.85 1.17 26.55
CA GLU A 364 1.86 2.46 27.27
C GLU A 364 3.20 2.76 27.98
N PRO A 365 3.83 1.83 28.73
CA PRO A 365 5.09 2.12 29.41
C PRO A 365 6.26 2.49 28.48
N PHE A 366 6.19 2.16 27.19
CA PHE A 366 7.22 2.46 26.19
C PHE A 366 6.71 3.30 25.02
N SER A 367 5.49 3.87 25.11
CA SER A 367 4.91 4.70 24.05
C SER A 367 5.28 6.18 24.13
N GLY A 368 6.06 6.57 25.13
CA GLY A 368 6.49 7.95 25.36
C GLY A 368 7.47 8.49 24.29
N PRO A 369 7.77 9.78 24.35
CA PRO A 369 8.68 10.41 23.41
C PRO A 369 10.09 9.79 23.49
N ILE A 370 10.73 9.65 22.32
CA ILE A 370 12.09 9.12 22.17
C ILE A 370 13.08 10.22 21.78
N GLU A 371 14.37 10.00 22.03
CA GLU A 371 15.40 10.93 21.59
C GLU A 371 15.45 11.02 20.06
N PRO A 372 15.85 12.16 19.48
CA PRO A 372 15.84 12.34 18.03
C PRO A 372 16.83 11.45 17.30
N LYS A 373 17.94 11.03 17.96
CA LYS A 373 19.01 10.25 17.34
C LYS A 373 19.59 9.19 18.26
N TYR A 374 19.91 8.04 17.64
CA TYR A 374 20.64 6.91 18.23
C TYR A 374 21.72 6.44 17.25
N ASP A 375 22.78 5.80 17.75
CA ASP A 375 23.81 5.24 16.86
C ASP A 375 23.25 4.11 16.00
N GLY A 376 22.41 3.26 16.59
CA GLY A 376 21.69 2.21 15.85
C GLY A 376 20.22 2.16 16.17
N VAL A 377 19.41 1.73 15.20
CA VAL A 377 17.99 1.43 15.37
C VAL A 377 17.75 -0.03 15.01
N ILE A 378 17.09 -0.76 15.89
CA ILE A 378 16.69 -2.14 15.65
C ILE A 378 15.17 -2.26 15.66
N CYS A 379 14.63 -3.11 14.76
CA CYS A 379 13.21 -3.36 14.61
C CYS A 379 12.99 -4.84 14.26
N THR A 380 12.59 -5.64 15.24
CA THR A 380 12.55 -7.10 15.11
C THR A 380 11.15 -7.67 15.31
N ASP A 381 10.61 -8.40 14.31
CA ASP A 381 9.26 -8.96 14.31
C ASP A 381 8.17 -7.88 14.53
N VAL A 382 8.26 -6.77 13.79
CA VAL A 382 7.35 -5.63 13.90
C VAL A 382 6.78 -5.26 12.54
N LEU A 383 7.62 -5.18 11.50
CA LEU A 383 7.23 -4.64 10.19
C LEU A 383 6.08 -5.42 9.55
N GLU A 384 6.05 -6.74 9.67
CA GLU A 384 4.97 -7.60 9.18
C GLU A 384 3.64 -7.40 9.90
N HIS A 385 3.66 -6.74 11.07
CA HIS A 385 2.49 -6.37 11.86
C HIS A 385 1.94 -4.98 11.52
N ILE A 386 2.60 -4.25 10.63
CA ILE A 386 2.21 -2.92 10.16
C ILE A 386 1.47 -3.05 8.82
N THR A 387 0.46 -2.22 8.58
CA THR A 387 -0.23 -2.16 7.29
C THR A 387 0.74 -1.78 6.18
N GLU A 388 0.56 -2.39 5.01
CA GLU A 388 1.47 -2.20 3.86
C GLU A 388 1.64 -0.73 3.48
N GLU A 389 0.56 0.05 3.57
CA GLU A 389 0.53 1.47 3.24
C GLU A 389 1.38 2.33 4.19
N ASP A 390 1.58 1.86 5.42
CA ASP A 390 2.32 2.60 6.46
C ASP A 390 3.80 2.21 6.55
N ILE A 391 4.21 1.12 5.92
CA ILE A 391 5.61 0.67 5.90
C ILE A 391 6.57 1.78 5.43
N PRO A 392 6.30 2.57 4.37
CA PRO A 392 7.24 3.58 3.92
C PRO A 392 7.60 4.62 4.99
N TRP A 393 6.60 5.23 5.66
CA TRP A 393 6.87 6.24 6.68
C TRP A 393 7.46 5.64 7.96
N VAL A 394 7.08 4.41 8.34
CA VAL A 394 7.70 3.73 9.48
C VAL A 394 9.19 3.48 9.22
N LEU A 395 9.55 3.00 8.03
CA LEU A 395 10.95 2.83 7.66
C LEU A 395 11.70 4.17 7.65
N ASP A 396 11.11 5.23 7.09
CA ASP A 396 11.72 6.56 7.13
C ASP A 396 11.96 7.03 8.57
N LYS A 397 11.03 6.76 9.49
CA LYS A 397 11.20 7.04 10.92
C LYS A 397 12.37 6.25 11.53
N LEU A 398 12.51 4.95 11.23
CA LEU A 398 13.65 4.15 11.70
C LEU A 398 14.98 4.74 11.23
N PHE A 399 15.08 5.07 9.94
CA PHE A 399 16.28 5.68 9.38
C PHE A 399 16.53 7.09 9.92
N ALA A 400 15.46 7.90 10.10
CA ALA A 400 15.58 9.24 10.67
C ALA A 400 16.15 9.25 12.10
N HIS A 401 15.89 8.22 12.90
CA HIS A 401 16.46 8.09 14.24
C HIS A 401 17.87 7.49 14.27
N ALA A 402 18.34 6.85 13.19
CA ALA A 402 19.69 6.26 13.14
C ALA A 402 20.77 7.27 12.76
N THR A 403 22.00 7.10 13.27
CA THR A 403 23.19 7.82 12.80
C THR A 403 24.20 6.89 12.12
N ALA A 404 24.22 5.60 12.43
CA ALA A 404 25.16 4.64 11.86
C ALA A 404 24.48 3.48 11.17
N PHE A 405 23.47 2.84 11.80
CA PHE A 405 22.82 1.69 11.16
C PHE A 405 21.35 1.47 11.55
N VAL A 406 20.63 0.77 10.67
CA VAL A 406 19.30 0.19 10.91
C VAL A 406 19.40 -1.33 10.76
N TYR A 407 18.88 -2.10 11.73
CA TYR A 407 18.72 -3.54 11.65
C TYR A 407 17.23 -3.88 11.70
N ALA A 408 16.73 -4.53 10.68
CA ALA A 408 15.33 -4.90 10.57
C ALA A 408 15.14 -6.42 10.39
N VAL A 409 14.07 -6.95 10.97
CA VAL A 409 13.61 -8.31 10.75
C VAL A 409 12.16 -8.28 10.28
N ALA A 410 11.84 -9.05 9.23
CA ALA A 410 10.47 -9.16 8.74
C ALA A 410 10.13 -10.61 8.39
N ALA A 411 9.00 -11.13 8.91
CA ALA A 411 8.52 -12.44 8.56
C ALA A 411 7.77 -12.46 7.23
N CYS A 412 8.26 -13.27 6.28
CA CYS A 412 7.65 -13.45 4.95
C CYS A 412 6.62 -14.60 4.91
N TYR A 413 5.95 -14.87 6.02
CA TYR A 413 4.95 -15.95 6.17
C TYR A 413 3.85 -15.53 7.15
N PRO A 414 2.62 -16.09 7.04
CA PRO A 414 1.53 -15.79 7.97
C PRO A 414 1.84 -16.19 9.42
N ALA A 415 1.42 -15.37 10.38
CA ALA A 415 1.50 -15.69 11.80
C ALA A 415 0.64 -16.92 12.16
N LYS A 416 0.96 -17.53 13.29
CA LYS A 416 0.08 -18.52 13.92
C LYS A 416 -1.05 -17.86 14.73
N LYS A 417 -0.91 -16.58 15.06
CA LYS A 417 -1.86 -15.80 15.85
C LYS A 417 -2.80 -15.01 14.95
N PHE A 418 -3.98 -14.76 15.49
CA PHE A 418 -4.97 -13.87 14.92
C PHE A 418 -5.17 -12.67 15.84
N LEU A 419 -5.56 -11.54 15.23
CA LEU A 419 -5.97 -10.35 15.96
C LEU A 419 -7.41 -10.52 16.48
N PRO A 420 -7.87 -9.68 17.43
CA PRO A 420 -9.23 -9.74 17.98
C PRO A 420 -10.35 -9.70 16.92
N ASP A 421 -10.10 -9.08 15.77
CA ASP A 421 -11.08 -9.03 14.66
C ASP A 421 -11.00 -10.23 13.70
N GLY A 422 -10.18 -11.24 14.02
CA GLY A 422 -10.00 -12.46 13.22
C GLY A 422 -9.02 -12.32 12.05
N GLN A 423 -8.36 -11.18 11.87
CA GLN A 423 -7.28 -11.03 10.89
C GLN A 423 -6.01 -11.75 11.36
N ASN A 424 -5.17 -12.19 10.41
CA ASN A 424 -3.85 -12.71 10.74
C ASN A 424 -2.98 -11.61 11.34
N ALA A 425 -2.25 -11.90 12.41
CA ALA A 425 -1.40 -10.92 13.07
C ALA A 425 -0.27 -10.39 12.17
N HIS A 426 0.24 -11.18 11.21
CA HIS A 426 1.07 -10.67 10.13
C HIS A 426 0.16 -10.12 9.03
N CYS A 427 -0.18 -8.84 9.10
CA CYS A 427 -1.06 -8.20 8.12
C CYS A 427 -0.35 -7.88 6.81
N THR A 428 0.98 -7.71 6.82
CA THR A 428 1.82 -7.51 5.65
C THR A 428 2.76 -8.68 5.44
N VAL A 429 2.33 -9.64 4.61
CA VAL A 429 3.11 -10.82 4.25
C VAL A 429 3.59 -10.69 2.82
N GLN A 430 4.84 -10.27 2.65
CA GLN A 430 5.45 -9.99 1.36
C GLN A 430 6.73 -10.83 1.15
N PRO A 431 7.18 -11.05 -0.11
CA PRO A 431 8.42 -11.76 -0.38
C PRO A 431 9.65 -10.97 0.07
N PRO A 432 10.80 -11.63 0.32
CA PRO A 432 12.04 -10.98 0.77
C PRO A 432 12.50 -9.79 -0.10
N GLU A 433 12.32 -9.90 -1.40
CA GLU A 433 12.70 -8.86 -2.35
C GLU A 433 11.88 -7.59 -2.18
N TRP A 434 10.58 -7.72 -1.88
CA TRP A 434 9.73 -6.56 -1.61
C TRP A 434 10.21 -5.79 -0.37
N TRP A 435 10.52 -6.50 0.73
CA TRP A 435 11.06 -5.89 1.94
C TRP A 435 12.40 -5.20 1.69
N ARG A 436 13.27 -5.84 0.89
CA ARG A 436 14.52 -5.21 0.48
C ARG A 436 14.29 -3.90 -0.26
N GLU A 437 13.39 -3.88 -1.23
CA GLU A 437 13.06 -2.68 -2.02
C GLU A 437 12.52 -1.54 -1.15
N GLN A 438 11.72 -1.84 -0.11
CA GLN A 438 11.24 -0.85 0.85
C GLN A 438 12.40 -0.23 1.66
N LEU A 439 13.31 -1.05 2.20
CA LEU A 439 14.47 -0.55 2.95
C LEU A 439 15.44 0.24 2.05
N GLU A 440 15.69 -0.22 0.83
CA GLU A 440 16.50 0.52 -0.17
C GLU A 440 15.89 1.90 -0.47
N GLY A 441 14.56 1.98 -0.54
CA GLY A 441 13.83 3.23 -0.70
C GLY A 441 14.08 4.20 0.44
N ALA A 442 13.92 3.75 1.68
CA ALA A 442 14.21 4.56 2.87
C ALA A 442 15.69 4.95 2.97
N ALA A 443 16.61 4.03 2.67
CA ALA A 443 18.04 4.30 2.68
C ALA A 443 18.47 5.37 1.66
N ARG A 444 17.88 5.37 0.46
CA ARG A 444 18.13 6.43 -0.54
C ARG A 444 17.77 7.82 -0.03
N ARG A 445 16.70 7.94 0.77
CA ARG A 445 16.28 9.22 1.40
C ARG A 445 17.13 9.59 2.60
N ASN A 446 17.87 8.64 3.19
CA ASN A 446 18.71 8.81 4.39
C ASN A 446 20.16 8.35 4.10
N PRO A 447 20.90 9.05 3.23
CA PRO A 447 22.22 8.62 2.79
C PRO A 447 23.22 8.52 3.95
N GLY A 448 24.10 7.53 3.91
CA GLY A 448 25.15 7.31 4.90
C GLY A 448 24.75 6.38 6.06
N ILE A 449 23.50 6.01 6.20
CA ILE A 449 23.04 5.02 7.19
C ILE A 449 23.15 3.61 6.59
N LYS A 450 23.96 2.75 7.19
CA LYS A 450 24.04 1.34 6.83
C LYS A 450 22.77 0.60 7.25
N TRP A 451 22.39 -0.43 6.53
CA TRP A 451 21.24 -1.22 6.94
C TRP A 451 21.46 -2.72 6.71
N GLN A 452 20.79 -3.52 7.55
CA GLN A 452 20.70 -4.98 7.37
C GLN A 452 19.26 -5.42 7.60
N LEU A 453 18.74 -6.18 6.64
CA LEU A 453 17.44 -6.84 6.71
C LEU A 453 17.62 -8.34 6.83
N CYS A 454 16.97 -8.96 7.82
CA CYS A 454 16.79 -10.39 7.95
C CYS A 454 15.34 -10.74 7.55
N ALA A 455 15.14 -11.19 6.33
CA ALA A 455 13.84 -11.65 5.83
C ALA A 455 13.66 -13.14 6.17
N GLN A 456 12.75 -13.42 7.10
CA GLN A 456 12.49 -14.78 7.59
C GLN A 456 11.54 -15.52 6.64
N LEU A 457 11.93 -16.70 6.21
CA LEU A 457 11.15 -17.63 5.39
C LEU A 457 10.73 -18.85 6.21
N LYS A 458 9.58 -19.42 5.86
CA LYS A 458 9.11 -20.67 6.48
C LYS A 458 8.82 -21.71 5.40
N GLY A 459 9.69 -22.70 5.31
CA GLY A 459 9.55 -23.84 4.40
C GLY A 459 9.10 -25.12 5.11
N LYS A 460 8.99 -26.21 4.35
CA LYS A 460 8.66 -27.56 4.88
C LYS A 460 9.72 -28.07 5.87
N LEU A 461 10.99 -27.66 5.73
CA LEU A 461 12.13 -28.08 6.56
C LEU A 461 12.41 -27.14 7.74
N GLY A 462 11.58 -26.12 7.97
CA GLY A 462 11.73 -25.16 9.06
C GLY A 462 11.85 -23.71 8.60
N LYS A 463 12.32 -22.84 9.51
CA LYS A 463 12.63 -21.42 9.20
C LYS A 463 14.01 -21.32 8.53
N SER A 464 14.15 -20.37 7.64
CA SER A 464 15.43 -19.96 7.03
C SER A 464 15.42 -18.45 6.83
N ASP A 465 16.59 -17.84 6.89
CA ASP A 465 16.74 -16.41 6.77
C ASP A 465 17.39 -16.04 5.44
N ARG A 466 16.95 -14.94 4.86
CA ARG A 466 17.60 -14.31 3.74
C ARG A 466 18.04 -12.91 4.15
N VAL A 467 19.35 -12.68 4.15
CA VAL A 467 19.96 -11.44 4.64
C VAL A 467 20.33 -10.54 3.48
N PHE A 468 19.91 -9.27 3.56
CA PHE A 468 20.30 -8.20 2.64
C PHE A 468 21.03 -7.10 3.42
N ARG A 469 21.92 -6.37 2.75
CA ARG A 469 22.73 -5.29 3.33
C ARG A 469 22.88 -4.14 2.35
N GLY A 470 23.01 -2.91 2.87
CA GLY A 470 23.31 -1.71 2.11
C GLY A 470 24.00 -0.63 2.95
#